data_4bf9061971fd8d176846d5ab99174437
#
_entry.id   4bf9061971fd8d176846d5ab99174437
#
_cell.length_a   1.000
_cell.length_b   1.000
_cell.length_c   1.000
_cell.angle_alpha   90.00
_cell.angle_beta   90.00
_cell.angle_gamma   90.00
#
_symmetry.space_group_name_H-M   'P 1'
#
loop_
_entity.id
_entity.type
_entity.pdbx_description
1 polymer ?
#
loop_
_entity_poly.entity_id
_entity_poly.type
_entity_poly.pdbx_seq_one_letter_code
_entity_poly.pdbx_strand_id
1 'polypeptide(L)'
;MNQFLSILCLVLAFHLNAQGDFDYKQFTKVLCAPEFHGRGYVQGGDSIAAAYIARNYADMGIRPVSDNYYQSFSFNVNTFPSSCDVIFSGQNLIPGKDYLVAAASSGTCTQQPCIPKLFYSRFISGAEFLEIIQKRDFGGVNLKEHDILIVNNLNYSSDSIRQISFLISQYAQFKPIIELVNKKFTWSVSSVAHGSIHLKIQSSAIKEQIDGEEVSININNRFINKHTARNVIGMVEARKKAKATVMLTAHYDHLGRLGSETFFPGGNDNASGVAMMLSVAEKFKKKPLRNTNLLIVAFAGEEIGLLGSKFLSEHPVISL
;
A
#
# COMPACT_ATOMS: atom_id res chain seq x y z
N MET A 1 23.24 26.02 -48.26
CA MET A 1 23.64 25.98 -46.83
C MET A 1 22.73 26.85 -45.97
N ASN A 2 21.40 26.98 -46.29
CA ASN A 2 20.50 27.88 -45.61
C ASN A 2 19.13 27.29 -45.26
N GLN A 3 19.03 25.93 -45.19
CA GLN A 3 17.74 25.25 -44.82
C GLN A 3 17.80 24.52 -43.47
N PHE A 4 18.96 24.50 -42.78
CA PHE A 4 19.06 23.80 -41.46
C PHE A 4 18.91 24.76 -40.26
N LEU A 5 18.81 26.07 -40.46
CA LEU A 5 18.67 27.02 -39.35
C LEU A 5 17.24 27.33 -38.94
N SER A 6 16.24 26.95 -39.78
CA SER A 6 14.85 27.26 -39.51
C SER A 6 14.11 26.22 -38.62
N ILE A 7 14.67 25.00 -38.44
CA ILE A 7 14.05 23.92 -37.64
C ILE A 7 14.46 24.02 -36.16
N LEU A 8 15.58 24.65 -35.85
CA LEU A 8 16.06 24.78 -34.47
C LEU A 8 15.30 25.85 -33.65
N CYS A 9 14.69 26.84 -34.31
CA CYS A 9 13.91 27.87 -33.63
C CYS A 9 12.46 27.46 -33.31
N LEU A 10 11.92 26.39 -33.92
CA LEU A 10 10.52 25.96 -33.66
C LEU A 10 10.41 25.02 -32.43
N VAL A 11 11.49 24.41 -31.99
CA VAL A 11 11.49 23.50 -30.81
C VAL A 11 11.64 24.27 -29.50
N LEU A 12 12.15 25.49 -29.52
CA LEU A 12 12.32 26.34 -28.33
C LEU A 12 11.08 27.19 -28.00
N ALA A 13 10.10 27.28 -28.88
CA ALA A 13 8.90 28.10 -28.68
C ALA A 13 7.74 27.39 -27.93
N PHE A 14 7.85 26.07 -27.69
CA PHE A 14 6.79 25.30 -27.00
C PHE A 14 6.95 25.18 -25.46
N HIS A 15 7.92 25.88 -24.87
CA HIS A 15 8.14 25.85 -23.42
C HIS A 15 7.80 27.14 -22.69
N LEU A 16 7.13 28.08 -23.34
CA LEU A 16 6.67 29.31 -22.71
C LEU A 16 5.15 29.42 -22.85
N ASN A 17 4.49 29.33 -21.70
CA ASN A 17 3.09 29.62 -21.43
C ASN A 17 2.08 28.48 -21.51
N ALA A 18 1.99 27.75 -20.41
CA ALA A 18 0.70 27.35 -19.82
C ALA A 18 0.91 27.23 -18.30
N GLN A 19 1.17 28.32 -17.60
CA GLN A 19 0.88 28.40 -16.17
C GLN A 19 -0.65 28.55 -16.01
N GLY A 20 -1.38 27.50 -16.40
CA GLY A 20 -2.73 27.28 -15.96
C GLY A 20 -2.74 26.98 -14.45
N ASP A 21 -3.89 27.14 -13.81
CA ASP A 21 -4.05 26.70 -12.43
C ASP A 21 -3.78 25.20 -12.34
N PHE A 22 -3.21 24.76 -11.21
CA PHE A 22 -2.92 23.35 -10.96
C PHE A 22 -4.17 22.48 -11.08
N ASP A 23 -4.16 21.54 -12.02
CA ASP A 23 -5.27 20.62 -12.24
C ASP A 23 -5.20 19.46 -11.24
N TYR A 24 -5.83 19.66 -10.09
CA TYR A 24 -5.91 18.67 -9.03
C TYR A 24 -6.62 17.37 -9.45
N LYS A 25 -7.57 17.43 -10.41
CA LYS A 25 -8.26 16.24 -10.92
C LYS A 25 -7.35 15.40 -11.77
N GLN A 26 -6.63 16.03 -12.68
CA GLN A 26 -5.64 15.34 -13.52
C GLN A 26 -4.49 14.79 -12.67
N PHE A 27 -4.01 15.55 -11.69
CA PHE A 27 -2.98 15.09 -10.76
C PHE A 27 -3.42 13.84 -9.99
N THR A 28 -4.64 13.86 -9.42
CA THR A 28 -5.22 12.71 -8.71
C THR A 28 -5.35 11.50 -9.65
N LYS A 29 -5.84 11.71 -10.88
CA LYS A 29 -5.97 10.66 -11.89
C LYS A 29 -4.62 10.01 -12.22
N VAL A 30 -3.57 10.80 -12.35
CA VAL A 30 -2.20 10.30 -12.62
C VAL A 30 -1.69 9.48 -11.45
N LEU A 31 -1.81 9.95 -10.21
CA LEU A 31 -1.38 9.18 -9.02
C LEU A 31 -2.14 7.85 -8.86
N CYS A 32 -3.37 7.78 -9.37
CA CYS A 32 -4.19 6.56 -9.32
C CYS A 32 -3.99 5.64 -10.53
N ALA A 33 -3.13 6.01 -11.48
CA ALA A 33 -2.91 5.22 -12.68
C ALA A 33 -2.12 3.92 -12.38
N PRO A 34 -2.34 2.84 -13.18
CA PRO A 34 -1.68 1.54 -12.96
C PRO A 34 -0.15 1.61 -12.90
N GLU A 35 0.46 2.57 -13.61
CA GLU A 35 1.90 2.79 -13.68
C GLU A 35 2.51 3.24 -12.35
N PHE A 36 1.70 3.76 -11.45
CA PHE A 36 2.09 4.10 -10.07
C PHE A 36 1.99 2.91 -9.11
N HIS A 37 1.59 1.73 -9.61
CA HIS A 37 1.53 0.50 -8.83
C HIS A 37 0.83 0.65 -7.47
N GLY A 38 -0.25 1.48 -7.43
CA GLY A 38 -0.96 1.79 -6.18
C GLY A 38 -0.10 2.50 -5.14
N ARG A 39 0.94 3.20 -5.56
CA ARG A 39 1.88 3.98 -4.72
C ARG A 39 2.43 3.23 -3.50
N GLY A 40 2.43 1.90 -3.58
CA GLY A 40 2.98 1.04 -2.53
C GLY A 40 4.44 0.67 -2.78
N TYR A 41 4.95 -0.18 -1.93
CA TYR A 41 6.37 -0.56 -1.87
C TYR A 41 6.72 -1.69 -2.85
N VAL A 42 5.83 -1.96 -3.77
CA VAL A 42 5.94 -2.95 -4.85
C VAL A 42 6.32 -2.24 -6.14
N GLN A 43 7.28 -2.81 -6.88
CA GLN A 43 7.72 -2.29 -8.19
C GLN A 43 8.09 -0.80 -8.19
N GLY A 44 8.48 -0.26 -7.03
CA GLY A 44 8.88 1.14 -6.88
C GLY A 44 7.73 2.15 -6.93
N GLY A 45 6.49 1.74 -6.71
CA GLY A 45 5.32 2.61 -6.80
C GLY A 45 5.40 3.86 -5.93
N ASP A 46 5.87 3.72 -4.68
CA ASP A 46 6.15 4.85 -3.79
C ASP A 46 7.24 5.79 -4.34
N SER A 47 8.31 5.24 -4.89
CA SER A 47 9.41 6.02 -5.44
C SER A 47 9.00 6.78 -6.71
N ILE A 48 8.17 6.16 -7.57
CA ILE A 48 7.60 6.82 -8.75
C ILE A 48 6.70 7.97 -8.33
N ALA A 49 5.85 7.77 -7.31
CA ALA A 49 4.99 8.80 -6.77
C ALA A 49 5.78 9.96 -6.14
N ALA A 50 6.82 9.66 -5.35
CA ALA A 50 7.72 10.67 -4.78
C ALA A 50 8.37 11.55 -5.87
N ALA A 51 8.87 10.93 -6.93
CA ALA A 51 9.49 11.64 -8.04
C ALA A 51 8.49 12.53 -8.79
N TYR A 52 7.27 12.04 -9.00
CA TYR A 52 6.20 12.81 -9.63
C TYR A 52 5.79 14.02 -8.78
N ILE A 53 5.67 13.87 -7.46
CA ILE A 53 5.35 14.97 -6.54
C ILE A 53 6.49 16.00 -6.52
N ALA A 54 7.75 15.56 -6.40
CA ALA A 54 8.92 16.43 -6.39
C ALA A 54 9.03 17.25 -7.69
N ARG A 55 8.74 16.65 -8.85
CA ARG A 55 8.67 17.35 -10.13
C ARG A 55 7.57 18.42 -10.11
N ASN A 56 6.38 18.12 -9.61
CA ASN A 56 5.31 19.12 -9.49
C ASN A 56 5.71 20.27 -8.57
N TYR A 57 6.45 20.00 -7.47
CA TYR A 57 7.00 21.08 -6.64
C TYR A 57 7.96 21.97 -7.44
N ALA A 58 8.87 21.37 -8.22
CA ALA A 58 9.81 22.12 -9.05
C ALA A 58 9.09 22.96 -10.13
N ASP A 59 8.11 22.38 -10.82
CA ASP A 59 7.32 23.04 -11.87
C ASP A 59 6.52 24.24 -11.30
N MET A 60 6.04 24.14 -10.05
CA MET A 60 5.40 25.25 -9.32
C MET A 60 6.42 26.27 -8.78
N GLY A 61 7.71 26.01 -8.87
CA GLY A 61 8.77 26.85 -8.29
C GLY A 61 8.82 26.83 -6.76
N ILE A 62 8.23 25.80 -6.13
CA ILE A 62 8.41 25.51 -4.69
C ILE A 62 9.84 25.04 -4.50
N ARG A 63 10.55 25.57 -3.50
CA ARG A 63 11.96 25.23 -3.30
C ARG A 63 12.12 24.02 -2.38
N PRO A 64 13.15 23.18 -2.59
CA PRO A 64 13.52 22.19 -1.58
C PRO A 64 14.03 22.90 -0.31
N VAL A 65 13.96 22.22 0.84
CA VAL A 65 14.43 22.73 2.14
C VAL A 65 15.92 22.42 2.35
N SER A 66 16.42 21.39 1.68
CA SER A 66 17.82 20.96 1.65
C SER A 66 18.33 20.90 0.19
N ASP A 67 19.35 20.12 -0.09
CA ASP A 67 19.93 19.97 -1.44
C ASP A 67 18.92 19.44 -2.47
N ASN A 68 17.90 18.71 -2.03
CA ASN A 68 16.83 18.19 -2.85
C ASN A 68 15.52 18.10 -2.05
N TYR A 69 14.44 17.60 -2.68
CA TYR A 69 13.12 17.49 -2.05
C TYR A 69 12.98 16.31 -1.09
N TYR A 70 13.97 15.44 -0.94
CA TYR A 70 13.80 14.15 -0.30
C TYR A 70 14.40 14.09 1.09
N GLN A 71 13.62 13.59 2.05
CA GLN A 71 14.09 13.12 3.34
C GLN A 71 13.92 11.59 3.37
N SER A 72 15.02 10.87 3.23
CA SER A 72 15.02 9.40 3.12
C SER A 72 15.04 8.72 4.49
N PHE A 73 14.29 7.63 4.62
CA PHE A 73 14.29 6.74 5.77
C PHE A 73 14.04 5.31 5.31
N SER A 74 14.19 4.32 6.19
CA SER A 74 14.01 2.93 5.79
C SER A 74 13.26 2.10 6.82
N PHE A 75 12.56 1.08 6.33
CA PHE A 75 11.81 0.11 7.12
C PHE A 75 11.70 -1.22 6.38
N ASN A 76 11.28 -2.26 7.10
CA ASN A 76 11.01 -3.55 6.50
C ASN A 76 9.58 -3.58 5.97
N VAL A 77 9.34 -4.30 4.86
CA VAL A 77 8.00 -4.46 4.31
C VAL A 77 7.83 -5.80 3.60
N ASN A 78 6.68 -6.44 3.82
CA ASN A 78 6.25 -7.61 3.06
C ASN A 78 5.41 -7.17 1.86
N THR A 79 5.66 -7.75 0.69
CA THR A 79 5.00 -7.40 -0.57
C THR A 79 4.62 -8.63 -1.37
N PHE A 80 3.69 -8.49 -2.31
CA PHE A 80 3.22 -9.58 -3.18
C PHE A 80 3.34 -9.15 -4.66
N PRO A 81 4.56 -9.22 -5.26
CA PRO A 81 4.85 -8.55 -6.52
C PRO A 81 4.41 -9.31 -7.78
N SER A 82 4.13 -10.61 -7.71
CA SER A 82 3.92 -11.45 -8.90
C SER A 82 2.73 -12.39 -8.77
N SER A 83 2.94 -13.67 -8.53
CA SER A 83 1.83 -14.64 -8.47
C SER A 83 0.96 -14.41 -7.23
N CYS A 84 -0.34 -14.37 -7.44
CA CYS A 84 -1.38 -14.38 -6.43
C CYS A 84 -2.57 -15.14 -7.00
N ASP A 85 -2.44 -16.48 -7.07
CA ASP A 85 -3.44 -17.36 -7.65
C ASP A 85 -3.97 -18.30 -6.57
N VAL A 86 -5.28 -18.38 -6.44
CA VAL A 86 -5.97 -19.31 -5.55
C VAL A 86 -7.06 -20.01 -6.35
N ILE A 87 -7.00 -21.33 -6.38
CA ILE A 87 -8.03 -22.18 -6.98
C ILE A 87 -8.66 -23.00 -5.87
N PHE A 88 -9.96 -22.91 -5.71
CA PHE A 88 -10.75 -23.64 -4.73
C PHE A 88 -11.73 -24.58 -5.46
N SER A 89 -11.65 -25.87 -5.23
CA SER A 89 -12.49 -26.88 -5.92
C SER A 89 -12.57 -26.66 -7.44
N GLY A 90 -11.44 -26.40 -8.08
CA GLY A 90 -11.36 -26.14 -9.52
C GLY A 90 -11.82 -24.75 -9.96
N GLN A 91 -12.30 -23.89 -9.05
CA GLN A 91 -12.72 -22.52 -9.34
C GLN A 91 -11.58 -21.53 -9.06
N ASN A 92 -11.19 -20.73 -10.07
CA ASN A 92 -10.27 -19.63 -9.88
C ASN A 92 -10.92 -18.50 -9.05
N LEU A 93 -10.29 -18.10 -7.97
CA LEU A 93 -10.70 -16.95 -7.16
C LEU A 93 -9.95 -15.68 -7.59
N ILE A 94 -10.63 -14.54 -7.58
CA ILE A 94 -10.10 -13.25 -8.02
C ILE A 94 -9.53 -12.48 -6.83
N PRO A 95 -8.21 -12.14 -6.81
CA PRO A 95 -7.61 -11.35 -5.74
C PRO A 95 -8.25 -9.96 -5.65
N GLY A 96 -8.48 -9.48 -4.42
CA GLY A 96 -9.15 -8.20 -4.16
C GLY A 96 -10.67 -8.23 -4.26
N LYS A 97 -11.25 -9.26 -4.89
CA LYS A 97 -12.69 -9.46 -5.01
C LYS A 97 -13.17 -10.66 -4.20
N ASP A 98 -12.63 -11.84 -4.49
CA ASP A 98 -13.06 -13.10 -3.88
C ASP A 98 -12.20 -13.43 -2.66
N TYR A 99 -10.94 -12.99 -2.65
CA TYR A 99 -10.04 -13.17 -1.52
C TYR A 99 -9.01 -12.03 -1.38
N LEU A 100 -8.41 -11.97 -0.18
CA LEU A 100 -7.20 -11.21 0.11
C LEU A 100 -6.16 -12.10 0.77
N VAL A 101 -4.89 -11.82 0.48
CA VAL A 101 -3.75 -12.34 1.25
C VAL A 101 -3.55 -11.40 2.44
N ALA A 102 -3.49 -11.92 3.66
CA ALA A 102 -3.15 -11.08 4.81
C ALA A 102 -1.75 -10.49 4.64
N ALA A 103 -1.58 -9.21 4.97
CA ALA A 103 -0.36 -8.47 4.66
C ALA A 103 0.92 -9.08 5.25
N ALA A 104 0.81 -9.77 6.38
CA ALA A 104 1.93 -10.45 7.04
C ALA A 104 2.13 -11.91 6.59
N SER A 105 1.34 -12.42 5.63
CA SER A 105 1.52 -13.78 5.13
C SER A 105 2.86 -13.97 4.44
N SER A 106 3.45 -15.15 4.61
CA SER A 106 4.44 -15.64 3.64
C SER A 106 3.74 -16.09 2.36
N GLY A 107 4.51 -16.27 1.30
CA GLY A 107 4.04 -16.95 0.10
C GLY A 107 4.09 -18.47 0.24
N THR A 108 3.50 -19.15 -0.73
CA THR A 108 3.65 -20.60 -0.90
C THR A 108 4.82 -20.95 -1.82
N CYS A 109 5.40 -19.94 -2.46
CA CYS A 109 6.44 -20.05 -3.47
C CYS A 109 7.70 -19.31 -3.03
N THR A 110 8.82 -20.03 -2.94
CA THR A 110 10.12 -19.47 -2.58
C THR A 110 11.10 -19.42 -3.76
N GLN A 111 10.76 -20.03 -4.90
CA GLN A 111 11.61 -20.15 -6.10
C GLN A 111 10.81 -19.92 -7.38
N GLN A 112 11.51 -19.60 -8.48
CA GLN A 112 10.92 -19.48 -9.82
C GLN A 112 11.43 -20.63 -10.71
N PRO A 113 10.59 -21.31 -11.53
CA PRO A 113 9.13 -21.12 -11.62
C PRO A 113 8.40 -21.58 -10.36
N CYS A 114 7.31 -20.89 -10.02
CA CYS A 114 6.50 -21.16 -8.87
C CYS A 114 5.63 -22.40 -9.08
N ILE A 115 5.77 -23.41 -8.24
CA ILE A 115 4.88 -24.58 -8.23
C ILE A 115 3.77 -24.33 -7.22
N PRO A 116 2.49 -24.35 -7.64
CA PRO A 116 1.37 -24.23 -6.72
C PRO A 116 1.44 -25.25 -5.58
N LYS A 117 1.20 -24.83 -4.37
CA LYS A 117 1.09 -25.73 -3.23
C LYS A 117 -0.36 -26.20 -3.11
N LEU A 118 -0.53 -27.51 -3.02
CA LEU A 118 -1.83 -28.14 -2.90
C LEU A 118 -2.14 -28.41 -1.43
N PHE A 119 -3.35 -28.05 -1.05
CA PHE A 119 -3.95 -28.30 0.26
C PHE A 119 -5.32 -28.95 0.11
N TYR A 120 -5.83 -29.49 1.21
CA TYR A 120 -7.19 -30.00 1.33
C TYR A 120 -7.93 -29.27 2.43
N SER A 121 -9.16 -28.84 2.14
CA SER A 121 -9.97 -28.04 3.05
C SER A 121 -10.37 -28.80 4.32
N ARG A 122 -10.30 -28.12 5.45
CA ARG A 122 -10.84 -28.57 6.74
C ARG A 122 -11.62 -27.44 7.36
N PHE A 123 -12.95 -27.53 7.30
CA PHE A 123 -13.84 -26.50 7.82
C PHE A 123 -14.08 -26.67 9.31
N ILE A 124 -14.03 -25.57 10.05
CA ILE A 124 -14.44 -25.48 11.45
C ILE A 124 -15.16 -24.17 11.71
N SER A 125 -15.99 -24.17 12.75
CA SER A 125 -16.61 -22.93 13.25
C SER A 125 -15.61 -22.09 14.04
N GLY A 126 -15.90 -20.80 14.23
CA GLY A 126 -15.11 -19.94 15.10
C GLY A 126 -15.08 -20.42 16.56
N ALA A 127 -16.15 -21.07 17.05
CA ALA A 127 -16.20 -21.65 18.40
C ALA A 127 -15.24 -22.84 18.54
N GLU A 128 -15.25 -23.76 17.58
CA GLU A 128 -14.31 -24.90 17.55
C GLU A 128 -12.86 -24.40 17.47
N PHE A 129 -12.61 -23.36 16.66
CA PHE A 129 -11.27 -22.75 16.59
C PHE A 129 -10.84 -22.20 17.95
N LEU A 130 -11.72 -21.50 18.68
CA LEU A 130 -11.42 -21.00 20.02
C LEU A 130 -11.09 -22.12 21.00
N GLU A 131 -11.84 -23.23 20.96
CA GLU A 131 -11.56 -24.40 21.81
C GLU A 131 -10.18 -25.00 21.54
N ILE A 132 -9.80 -25.16 20.26
CA ILE A 132 -8.48 -25.64 19.85
C ILE A 132 -7.37 -24.75 20.42
N ILE A 133 -7.51 -23.44 20.30
CA ILE A 133 -6.53 -22.48 20.80
C ILE A 133 -6.43 -22.52 22.32
N GLN A 134 -7.56 -22.57 23.03
CA GLN A 134 -7.60 -22.59 24.50
C GLN A 134 -6.98 -23.87 25.08
N LYS A 135 -7.30 -25.01 24.49
CA LYS A 135 -6.80 -26.31 24.96
C LYS A 135 -5.35 -26.58 24.53
N ARG A 136 -4.77 -25.72 23.67
CA ARG A 136 -3.50 -25.96 22.98
C ARG A 136 -3.46 -27.31 22.26
N ASP A 137 -4.63 -27.84 21.97
CA ASP A 137 -4.83 -29.18 21.39
C ASP A 137 -4.96 -29.05 19.86
N PHE A 138 -3.85 -28.75 19.22
CA PHE A 138 -3.77 -28.77 17.76
C PHE A 138 -3.89 -30.20 17.19
N GLY A 139 -3.86 -31.24 18.04
CA GLY A 139 -4.11 -32.63 17.69
C GLY A 139 -5.59 -33.01 17.74
N GLY A 140 -6.46 -32.23 18.40
CA GLY A 140 -7.90 -32.45 18.44
C GLY A 140 -8.61 -32.25 17.09
N VAL A 141 -8.05 -31.41 16.22
CA VAL A 141 -8.33 -31.44 14.78
C VAL A 141 -7.26 -32.34 14.16
N ASN A 142 -7.64 -33.52 13.70
CA ASN A 142 -6.72 -34.47 13.05
C ASN A 142 -6.26 -33.92 11.69
N LEU A 143 -5.43 -32.83 11.72
CA LEU A 143 -4.89 -32.17 10.54
C LEU A 143 -3.77 -33.03 9.95
N LYS A 144 -3.97 -33.45 8.72
CA LYS A 144 -2.91 -34.06 7.91
C LYS A 144 -1.91 -32.99 7.44
N GLU A 145 -0.75 -33.39 6.98
CA GLU A 145 0.33 -32.48 6.54
C GLU A 145 -0.12 -31.48 5.47
N HIS A 146 -1.05 -31.86 4.63
CA HIS A 146 -1.55 -31.05 3.52
C HIS A 146 -2.93 -30.43 3.79
N ASP A 147 -3.43 -30.44 5.03
CA ASP A 147 -4.70 -29.79 5.33
C ASP A 147 -4.52 -28.28 5.50
N ILE A 148 -5.49 -27.51 5.02
CA ILE A 148 -5.63 -26.09 5.30
C ILE A 148 -6.89 -25.85 6.11
N LEU A 149 -6.71 -25.23 7.28
CA LEU A 149 -7.85 -24.92 8.15
C LEU A 149 -8.64 -23.75 7.60
N ILE A 150 -9.97 -23.92 7.52
CA ILE A 150 -10.90 -22.90 7.06
C ILE A 150 -11.85 -22.57 8.20
N VAL A 151 -11.69 -21.37 8.77
CA VAL A 151 -12.47 -20.92 9.93
C VAL A 151 -13.68 -20.12 9.47
N ASN A 152 -14.87 -20.65 9.74
CA ASN A 152 -16.12 -19.94 9.54
C ASN A 152 -16.50 -19.20 10.83
N ASN A 153 -16.30 -17.86 10.82
CA ASN A 153 -16.64 -16.98 11.94
C ASN A 153 -17.79 -16.01 11.63
N LEU A 154 -18.62 -16.30 10.61
CA LEU A 154 -19.61 -15.36 10.06
C LEU A 154 -20.79 -15.04 10.99
N ASN A 155 -21.17 -15.97 11.84
CA ASN A 155 -22.39 -15.90 12.66
C ASN A 155 -22.12 -15.45 14.10
N TYR A 156 -21.09 -14.63 14.30
CA TYR A 156 -20.70 -14.12 15.62
C TYR A 156 -20.87 -12.61 15.71
N SER A 157 -20.86 -12.07 16.94
CA SER A 157 -20.85 -10.63 17.16
C SER A 157 -19.59 -9.99 16.60
N SER A 158 -19.62 -8.69 16.31
CA SER A 158 -18.45 -7.97 15.80
C SER A 158 -17.23 -8.07 16.72
N ASP A 159 -17.44 -8.15 18.03
CA ASP A 159 -16.35 -8.29 19.01
C ASP A 159 -15.76 -9.70 18.97
N SER A 160 -16.60 -10.72 18.91
CA SER A 160 -16.17 -12.11 18.77
C SER A 160 -15.41 -12.32 17.45
N ILE A 161 -15.90 -11.77 16.35
CA ILE A 161 -15.21 -11.82 15.05
C ILE A 161 -13.82 -11.19 15.17
N ARG A 162 -13.68 -10.00 15.80
CA ARG A 162 -12.37 -9.36 15.98
C ARG A 162 -11.40 -10.22 16.79
N GLN A 163 -11.89 -10.82 17.88
CA GLN A 163 -11.09 -11.72 18.72
C GLN A 163 -10.66 -12.97 17.94
N ILE A 164 -11.57 -13.62 17.24
CA ILE A 164 -11.27 -14.81 16.43
C ILE A 164 -10.27 -14.45 15.32
N SER A 165 -10.48 -13.36 14.57
CA SER A 165 -9.57 -12.90 13.52
C SER A 165 -8.18 -12.59 14.05
N PHE A 166 -8.08 -12.00 15.25
CA PHE A 166 -6.79 -11.79 15.92
C PHE A 166 -6.08 -13.12 16.21
N LEU A 167 -6.78 -14.09 16.77
CA LEU A 167 -6.21 -15.41 17.08
C LEU A 167 -5.86 -16.19 15.81
N ILE A 168 -6.65 -16.06 14.73
CA ILE A 168 -6.32 -16.59 13.40
C ILE A 168 -4.98 -16.02 12.94
N SER A 169 -4.76 -14.71 13.09
CA SER A 169 -3.50 -14.09 12.68
C SER A 169 -2.29 -14.60 13.48
N GLN A 170 -2.48 -14.96 14.75
CA GLN A 170 -1.43 -15.59 15.58
C GLN A 170 -1.17 -17.03 15.13
N TYR A 171 -2.21 -17.81 14.85
CA TYR A 171 -2.10 -19.16 14.34
C TYR A 171 -1.39 -19.23 12.98
N ALA A 172 -1.69 -18.27 12.11
CA ALA A 172 -1.09 -18.13 10.78
C ALA A 172 0.45 -17.93 10.80
N GLN A 173 1.05 -17.64 11.95
CA GLN A 173 2.50 -17.62 12.08
C GLN A 173 3.13 -19.01 11.89
N PHE A 174 2.36 -20.07 12.14
CA PHE A 174 2.85 -21.45 12.19
C PHE A 174 2.22 -22.35 11.14
N LYS A 175 0.94 -22.16 10.81
CA LYS A 175 0.16 -23.07 9.97
C LYS A 175 -0.67 -22.31 8.93
N PRO A 176 -0.88 -22.87 7.74
CA PRO A 176 -1.74 -22.30 6.73
C PRO A 176 -3.20 -22.25 7.22
N ILE A 177 -3.86 -21.12 6.98
CA ILE A 177 -5.22 -20.89 7.43
C ILE A 177 -5.99 -19.97 6.48
N ILE A 178 -7.28 -20.23 6.35
CA ILE A 178 -8.24 -19.39 5.64
C ILE A 178 -9.29 -18.90 6.63
N GLU A 179 -9.56 -17.60 6.61
CA GLU A 179 -10.68 -16.97 7.33
C GLU A 179 -11.81 -16.68 6.34
N LEU A 180 -13.02 -17.19 6.60
CA LEU A 180 -14.20 -16.80 5.83
C LEU A 180 -14.73 -15.46 6.32
N VAL A 181 -15.01 -14.57 5.37
CA VAL A 181 -15.53 -13.23 5.64
C VAL A 181 -16.75 -12.92 4.77
N ASN A 182 -17.63 -12.04 5.24
CA ASN A 182 -18.80 -11.55 4.49
C ASN A 182 -18.86 -10.02 4.43
N LYS A 183 -17.77 -9.35 4.79
CA LYS A 183 -17.66 -7.88 4.82
C LYS A 183 -16.80 -7.39 3.68
N LYS A 184 -16.95 -6.10 3.31
CA LYS A 184 -16.04 -5.44 2.39
C LYS A 184 -14.60 -5.66 2.87
N PHE A 185 -13.75 -6.05 1.96
CA PHE A 185 -12.33 -6.21 2.25
C PHE A 185 -11.69 -4.88 2.64
N THR A 186 -10.88 -4.93 3.68
CA THR A 186 -9.88 -3.93 4.00
C THR A 186 -8.52 -4.61 3.96
N TRP A 187 -7.59 -4.03 3.22
CA TRP A 187 -6.22 -4.52 3.17
C TRP A 187 -5.29 -3.54 3.88
N SER A 188 -4.08 -3.99 4.17
CA SER A 188 -3.04 -3.20 4.83
C SER A 188 -1.68 -3.66 4.32
N VAL A 189 -0.63 -3.00 4.75
CA VAL A 189 0.76 -3.41 4.53
C VAL A 189 1.35 -3.93 5.85
N SER A 190 2.45 -4.69 5.79
CA SER A 190 3.07 -5.27 6.98
C SER A 190 4.59 -5.12 6.96
N SER A 191 5.15 -4.78 8.11
CA SER A 191 6.60 -4.75 8.35
C SER A 191 7.19 -6.11 8.72
N VAL A 192 6.37 -7.14 8.82
CA VAL A 192 6.77 -8.53 9.13
C VAL A 192 6.18 -9.49 8.10
N ALA A 193 6.84 -10.65 7.94
CA ALA A 193 6.29 -11.80 7.24
C ALA A 193 6.21 -12.98 8.22
N HIS A 194 5.06 -13.65 8.24
CA HIS A 194 4.84 -14.86 9.05
C HIS A 194 5.47 -16.11 8.41
N GLY A 195 5.48 -17.22 9.13
CA GLY A 195 5.99 -18.48 8.61
C GLY A 195 5.03 -19.21 7.67
N SER A 196 3.76 -18.80 7.58
CA SER A 196 2.75 -19.49 6.82
C SER A 196 1.78 -18.54 6.10
N ILE A 197 0.88 -19.12 5.29
CA ILE A 197 -0.11 -18.40 4.50
C ILE A 197 -1.39 -18.14 5.32
N HIS A 198 -1.90 -16.92 5.23
CA HIS A 198 -3.20 -16.53 5.76
C HIS A 198 -4.01 -15.85 4.64
N LEU A 199 -5.13 -16.46 4.28
CA LEU A 199 -6.08 -15.90 3.33
C LEU A 199 -7.38 -15.48 4.02
N LYS A 200 -7.98 -14.41 3.53
CA LYS A 200 -9.37 -14.05 3.82
C LYS A 200 -10.17 -14.26 2.55
N ILE A 201 -11.17 -15.14 2.59
CA ILE A 201 -12.00 -15.47 1.43
C ILE A 201 -13.45 -15.03 1.71
N GLN A 202 -14.06 -14.38 0.70
CA GLN A 202 -15.49 -14.10 0.77
C GLN A 202 -16.28 -15.41 0.83
N SER A 203 -17.16 -15.54 1.79
CA SER A 203 -17.97 -16.76 1.93
C SER A 203 -18.81 -17.06 0.69
N SER A 204 -19.21 -16.01 -0.05
CA SER A 204 -19.93 -16.14 -1.32
C SER A 204 -19.10 -16.70 -2.47
N ALA A 205 -17.78 -16.72 -2.34
CA ALA A 205 -16.87 -17.28 -3.36
C ALA A 205 -16.72 -18.81 -3.19
N ILE A 206 -17.13 -19.39 -2.06
CA ILE A 206 -17.12 -20.83 -1.80
C ILE A 206 -18.55 -21.34 -1.83
N LYS A 207 -18.89 -22.18 -2.81
CA LYS A 207 -20.26 -22.68 -3.00
C LYS A 207 -20.68 -23.65 -1.91
N GLU A 208 -19.79 -24.56 -1.55
CA GLU A 208 -20.05 -25.60 -0.56
C GLU A 208 -18.88 -25.66 0.44
N GLN A 209 -19.21 -25.81 1.73
CA GLN A 209 -18.23 -25.94 2.80
C GLN A 209 -18.03 -27.42 3.12
N ILE A 210 -17.28 -28.11 2.28
CA ILE A 210 -17.03 -29.55 2.38
C ILE A 210 -15.56 -29.78 2.71
N ASP A 211 -15.30 -30.69 3.66
CA ASP A 211 -13.96 -31.13 4.00
C ASP A 211 -13.36 -31.96 2.85
N GLY A 212 -12.05 -31.82 2.64
CA GLY A 212 -11.31 -32.60 1.64
C GLY A 212 -11.33 -32.00 0.23
N GLU A 213 -11.95 -30.83 0.04
CA GLU A 213 -11.88 -30.11 -1.23
C GLU A 213 -10.47 -29.59 -1.51
N GLU A 214 -10.06 -29.67 -2.77
CA GLU A 214 -8.74 -29.22 -3.21
C GLU A 214 -8.62 -27.71 -3.19
N VAL A 215 -7.55 -27.21 -2.58
CA VAL A 215 -7.18 -25.78 -2.53
C VAL A 215 -5.76 -25.62 -3.06
N SER A 216 -5.63 -25.12 -4.27
CA SER A 216 -4.33 -24.85 -4.89
C SER A 216 -3.96 -23.38 -4.67
N ILE A 217 -2.80 -23.13 -4.10
CA ILE A 217 -2.32 -21.78 -3.75
C ILE A 217 -0.95 -21.54 -4.36
N ASN A 218 -0.86 -20.49 -5.18
CA ASN A 218 0.37 -20.01 -5.80
C ASN A 218 0.55 -18.53 -5.48
N ILE A 219 1.12 -18.23 -4.33
CA ILE A 219 1.35 -16.86 -3.86
C ILE A 219 2.83 -16.64 -3.65
N ASN A 220 3.36 -15.64 -4.35
CA ASN A 220 4.75 -15.21 -4.20
C ASN A 220 4.80 -13.94 -3.34
N ASN A 221 5.46 -14.02 -2.19
CA ASN A 221 5.77 -12.83 -1.41
C ASN A 221 7.26 -12.46 -1.55
N ARG A 222 7.53 -11.19 -1.35
CA ARG A 222 8.89 -10.66 -1.25
C ARG A 222 8.99 -9.80 0.00
N PHE A 223 9.72 -10.29 0.98
CA PHE A 223 10.08 -9.50 2.15
C PHE A 223 11.30 -8.65 1.84
N ILE A 224 11.14 -7.32 1.94
CA ILE A 224 12.20 -6.35 1.65
C ILE A 224 12.73 -5.83 2.97
N ASN A 225 13.98 -6.18 3.28
CA ASN A 225 14.70 -5.57 4.39
C ASN A 225 15.18 -4.18 4.01
N LYS A 226 14.90 -3.18 4.87
CA LYS A 226 15.36 -1.80 4.68
C LYS A 226 14.91 -1.20 3.35
N HIS A 227 13.62 -1.33 3.02
CA HIS A 227 13.03 -0.55 1.92
C HIS A 227 13.28 0.94 2.19
N THR A 228 13.79 1.66 1.20
CA THR A 228 14.03 3.09 1.31
C THR A 228 12.86 3.89 0.77
N ALA A 229 12.15 4.57 1.66
CA ALA A 229 11.08 5.51 1.34
C ALA A 229 11.54 6.96 1.52
N ARG A 230 10.78 7.93 1.02
CA ARG A 230 11.17 9.34 1.02
C ARG A 230 9.98 10.24 1.30
N ASN A 231 10.04 11.02 2.38
CA ASN A 231 9.17 12.20 2.48
C ASN A 231 9.58 13.19 1.39
N VAL A 232 8.61 13.83 0.74
CA VAL A 232 8.87 14.88 -0.27
C VAL A 232 8.54 16.22 0.36
N ILE A 233 9.55 17.09 0.51
CA ILE A 233 9.49 18.31 1.31
C ILE A 233 9.86 19.51 0.48
N GLY A 234 8.98 20.52 0.48
CA GLY A 234 9.23 21.81 -0.16
C GLY A 234 8.79 22.97 0.70
N MET A 235 9.24 24.17 0.36
CA MET A 235 8.89 25.40 1.08
C MET A 235 8.49 26.53 0.15
N VAL A 236 7.45 27.22 0.53
CA VAL A 236 7.12 28.57 0.01
C VAL A 236 7.52 29.58 1.07
N GLU A 237 8.53 30.38 0.75
CA GLU A 237 9.06 31.41 1.66
C GLU A 237 8.09 32.58 1.80
N ALA A 238 8.07 33.16 2.98
CA ALA A 238 7.36 34.40 3.27
C ALA A 238 7.93 35.58 2.45
N ARG A 239 7.08 36.58 2.13
CA ARG A 239 7.52 37.81 1.45
C ARG A 239 8.49 38.69 2.25
N LYS A 240 8.47 38.55 3.59
CA LYS A 240 9.36 39.24 4.54
C LYS A 240 9.94 38.20 5.49
N LYS A 241 10.89 38.59 6.34
CA LYS A 241 11.45 37.72 7.37
C LYS A 241 10.35 36.95 8.10
N ALA A 242 10.40 35.64 8.01
CA ALA A 242 9.40 34.76 8.62
C ALA A 242 9.44 34.85 10.15
N LYS A 243 8.29 34.84 10.76
CA LYS A 243 8.07 34.78 12.21
C LYS A 243 7.50 33.43 12.63
N ALA A 244 6.94 32.70 11.67
CA ALA A 244 6.34 31.38 11.85
C ALA A 244 6.44 30.56 10.57
N THR A 245 6.30 29.25 10.73
CA THR A 245 6.13 28.30 9.62
C THR A 245 4.84 27.51 9.86
N VAL A 246 3.99 27.46 8.86
CA VAL A 246 2.81 26.58 8.82
C VAL A 246 3.18 25.38 7.99
N MET A 247 2.82 24.19 8.45
CA MET A 247 3.06 22.93 7.74
C MET A 247 1.75 22.42 7.13
N LEU A 248 1.74 22.15 5.82
CA LEU A 248 0.70 21.40 5.13
C LEU A 248 1.19 19.99 4.87
N THR A 249 0.39 19.00 5.22
CA THR A 249 0.80 17.61 5.11
C THR A 249 -0.28 16.75 4.46
N ALA A 250 0.16 15.75 3.69
CA ALA A 250 -0.64 14.62 3.23
C ALA A 250 0.30 13.43 3.04
N HIS A 251 -0.17 12.18 3.20
CA HIS A 251 0.63 11.04 2.78
C HIS A 251 0.33 10.72 1.32
N TYR A 252 1.34 10.21 0.62
CA TYR A 252 1.21 9.87 -0.80
C TYR A 252 1.30 8.38 -1.08
N ASP A 253 1.87 7.60 -0.14
CA ASP A 253 1.91 6.15 -0.24
C ASP A 253 0.51 5.55 -0.09
N HIS A 254 0.34 4.34 -0.63
CA HIS A 254 -0.88 3.56 -0.46
C HIS A 254 -0.56 2.07 -0.54
N LEU A 255 -1.57 1.22 -0.57
CA LEU A 255 -1.46 -0.22 -0.35
C LEU A 255 -0.68 -0.99 -1.43
N GLY A 256 -0.49 -0.42 -2.61
CA GLY A 256 0.32 -1.06 -3.65
C GLY A 256 -0.45 -2.07 -4.49
N ARG A 257 0.13 -3.27 -4.64
CA ARG A 257 -0.40 -4.36 -5.47
C ARG A 257 -0.53 -5.65 -4.70
N LEU A 258 -1.49 -6.45 -5.12
CA LEU A 258 -1.65 -7.84 -4.74
C LEU A 258 -1.55 -8.70 -6.01
N GLY A 259 -0.37 -9.23 -6.27
CA GLY A 259 -0.05 -9.89 -7.53
C GLY A 259 0.17 -8.94 -8.70
N SER A 260 0.22 -9.49 -9.92
CA SER A 260 0.44 -8.73 -11.15
C SER A 260 -0.78 -7.93 -11.59
N GLU A 261 -1.99 -8.44 -11.32
CA GLU A 261 -3.23 -7.90 -11.91
C GLU A 261 -3.97 -6.93 -11.00
N THR A 262 -3.94 -7.15 -9.68
CA THR A 262 -4.71 -6.32 -8.74
C THR A 262 -3.86 -5.22 -8.14
N PHE A 263 -4.30 -3.97 -8.22
CA PHE A 263 -3.68 -2.83 -7.53
C PHE A 263 -4.74 -1.97 -6.83
N PHE A 264 -4.30 -1.21 -5.84
CA PHE A 264 -5.14 -0.33 -5.03
C PHE A 264 -4.87 1.12 -5.44
N PRO A 265 -5.78 1.76 -6.19
CA PRO A 265 -5.51 3.09 -6.76
C PRO A 265 -5.45 4.21 -5.71
N GLY A 266 -6.09 4.07 -4.55
CA GLY A 266 -6.01 5.02 -3.44
C GLY A 266 -6.40 6.44 -3.80
N GLY A 267 -7.51 6.64 -4.53
CA GLY A 267 -7.94 7.96 -4.98
C GLY A 267 -8.35 8.87 -3.82
N ASN A 268 -9.20 8.35 -2.93
CA ASN A 268 -9.62 9.06 -1.72
C ASN A 268 -8.57 8.96 -0.61
N ASP A 269 -7.81 7.88 -0.58
CA ASP A 269 -6.77 7.56 0.39
C ASP A 269 -5.43 7.31 -0.32
N ASN A 270 -4.50 8.31 -0.47
CA ASN A 270 -4.78 9.71 -0.16
C ASN A 270 -4.30 10.61 -1.30
N ALA A 271 -4.45 10.14 -2.59
CA ALA A 271 -4.07 10.95 -3.76
C ALA A 271 -4.80 12.30 -3.80
N SER A 272 -6.07 12.32 -3.36
CA SER A 272 -6.87 13.56 -3.28
C SER A 272 -6.34 14.55 -2.24
N GLY A 273 -5.87 14.06 -1.10
CA GLY A 273 -5.25 14.90 -0.07
C GLY A 273 -3.94 15.53 -0.56
N VAL A 274 -3.10 14.77 -1.27
CA VAL A 274 -1.89 15.31 -1.91
C VAL A 274 -2.25 16.35 -2.96
N ALA A 275 -3.24 16.08 -3.80
CA ALA A 275 -3.71 17.03 -4.83
C ALA A 275 -4.22 18.34 -4.19
N MET A 276 -4.99 18.24 -3.11
CA MET A 276 -5.47 19.41 -2.37
C MET A 276 -4.31 20.19 -1.76
N MET A 277 -3.34 19.50 -1.15
CA MET A 277 -2.14 20.12 -0.58
C MET A 277 -1.37 20.92 -1.64
N LEU A 278 -1.16 20.34 -2.83
CA LEU A 278 -0.49 21.04 -3.94
C LEU A 278 -1.30 22.23 -4.46
N SER A 279 -2.62 22.09 -4.57
CA SER A 279 -3.50 23.20 -4.98
C SER A 279 -3.42 24.40 -4.02
N VAL A 280 -3.35 24.13 -2.72
CA VAL A 280 -3.15 25.16 -1.70
C VAL A 280 -1.75 25.78 -1.82
N ALA A 281 -0.72 24.92 -1.97
CA ALA A 281 0.66 25.35 -2.10
C ALA A 281 0.86 26.29 -3.30
N GLU A 282 0.27 25.97 -4.45
CA GLU A 282 0.30 26.83 -5.64
C GLU A 282 -0.28 28.23 -5.37
N LYS A 283 -1.43 28.30 -4.70
CA LYS A 283 -2.05 29.59 -4.36
C LYS A 283 -1.13 30.43 -3.49
N PHE A 284 -0.51 29.82 -2.48
CA PHE A 284 0.45 30.53 -1.64
C PHE A 284 1.75 30.83 -2.37
N LYS A 285 2.16 30.03 -3.34
CA LYS A 285 3.30 30.36 -4.18
C LYS A 285 3.03 31.60 -5.07
N LYS A 286 1.84 31.70 -5.66
CA LYS A 286 1.40 32.89 -6.42
C LYS A 286 1.26 34.14 -5.54
N LYS A 287 0.82 33.97 -4.29
CA LYS A 287 0.65 35.05 -3.30
C LYS A 287 1.19 34.64 -1.93
N PRO A 288 2.53 34.67 -1.76
CA PRO A 288 3.15 34.25 -0.49
C PRO A 288 2.69 35.07 0.70
N LEU A 289 2.61 34.44 1.86
CA LEU A 289 2.26 35.08 3.14
C LEU A 289 3.33 36.15 3.51
N ARG A 290 2.90 37.11 4.31
CA ARG A 290 3.79 38.25 4.62
C ARG A 290 5.00 37.81 5.49
N ASN A 291 4.71 37.14 6.60
CA ASN A 291 5.69 36.79 7.65
C ASN A 291 5.63 35.30 8.04
N THR A 292 5.06 34.44 7.21
CA THR A 292 4.86 33.01 7.51
C THR A 292 5.34 32.19 6.33
N ASN A 293 6.28 31.28 6.58
CA ASN A 293 6.64 30.26 5.60
C ASN A 293 5.56 29.19 5.52
N LEU A 294 5.45 28.54 4.37
CA LEU A 294 4.62 27.37 4.21
C LEU A 294 5.52 26.17 3.87
N LEU A 295 5.65 25.25 4.81
CA LEU A 295 6.32 23.97 4.61
C LEU A 295 5.31 22.95 4.08
N ILE A 296 5.63 22.26 3.01
CA ILE A 296 4.74 21.34 2.32
C ILE A 296 5.39 19.98 2.37
N VAL A 297 4.72 19.00 2.98
CA VAL A 297 5.27 17.67 3.21
C VAL A 297 4.32 16.60 2.70
N ALA A 298 4.74 15.89 1.66
CA ALA A 298 4.11 14.65 1.24
C ALA A 298 4.83 13.48 1.93
N PHE A 299 4.15 12.85 2.88
CA PHE A 299 4.71 11.76 3.67
C PHE A 299 4.67 10.43 2.92
N ALA A 300 5.72 9.62 3.11
CA ALA A 300 5.74 8.19 2.83
C ALA A 300 5.53 7.40 4.13
N GLY A 301 5.20 6.11 4.00
CA GLY A 301 5.18 5.20 5.15
C GLY A 301 4.04 5.46 6.12
N GLU A 302 2.96 6.08 5.68
CA GLU A 302 1.75 6.24 6.49
C GLU A 302 1.08 4.90 6.70
N GLU A 303 0.85 4.16 5.62
CA GLU A 303 0.14 2.87 5.57
C GLU A 303 0.84 1.75 6.36
N ILE A 304 2.11 1.93 6.69
CA ILE A 304 2.90 0.99 7.49
C ILE A 304 3.14 1.50 8.93
N GLY A 305 2.36 2.49 9.36
CA GLY A 305 2.34 2.98 10.74
C GLY A 305 2.95 4.36 10.94
N LEU A 306 2.64 5.33 10.06
CA LEU A 306 3.02 6.74 10.19
C LEU A 306 4.55 6.97 10.23
N LEU A 307 5.33 6.08 9.59
CA LEU A 307 6.80 6.09 9.75
C LEU A 307 7.45 7.36 9.20
N GLY A 308 6.92 7.94 8.12
CA GLY A 308 7.48 9.15 7.54
C GLY A 308 7.28 10.38 8.41
N SER A 309 6.10 10.56 8.98
CA SER A 309 5.82 11.68 9.90
C SER A 309 6.58 11.52 11.22
N LYS A 310 6.69 10.29 11.74
CA LYS A 310 7.52 9.98 12.89
C LYS A 310 8.98 10.35 12.61
N PHE A 311 9.53 9.92 11.46
CA PHE A 311 10.91 10.22 11.09
C PHE A 311 11.17 11.72 10.98
N LEU A 312 10.23 12.49 10.38
CA LEU A 312 10.34 13.96 10.33
C LEU A 312 10.33 14.59 11.71
N SER A 313 9.53 14.09 12.65
CA SER A 313 9.49 14.61 14.02
C SER A 313 10.77 14.35 14.81
N GLU A 314 11.42 13.22 14.56
CA GLU A 314 12.69 12.84 15.18
C GLU A 314 13.92 13.50 14.48
N HIS A 315 13.78 13.84 13.19
CA HIS A 315 14.82 14.44 12.35
C HIS A 315 14.26 15.65 11.60
N PRO A 316 13.94 16.75 12.30
CA PRO A 316 13.30 17.92 11.68
C PRO A 316 14.24 18.59 10.67
N VAL A 317 13.70 18.96 9.49
CA VAL A 317 14.44 19.63 8.41
C VAL A 317 14.51 21.15 8.57
N ILE A 318 13.77 21.68 9.54
CA ILE A 318 13.80 23.10 9.97
C ILE A 318 13.82 23.14 11.48
N SER A 319 14.29 24.23 12.07
CA SER A 319 14.13 24.46 13.50
C SER A 319 12.64 24.60 13.83
N LEU A 320 12.15 23.75 14.71
CA LEU A 320 10.78 23.75 15.22
C LEU A 320 10.65 24.66 16.43
#